data_41d3e89c4ebbd45392e8a38603f3d8f6
#
_entry.id   41d3e89c4ebbd45392e8a38603f3d8f6
#
_cell.length_a   1.000
_cell.length_b   1.000
_cell.length_c   1.000
_cell.angle_alpha   90.00
_cell.angle_beta   90.00
_cell.angle_gamma   90.00
#
_symmetry.space_group_name_H-M   'P 1'
#
loop_
_entity.id
_entity.type
_entity.pdbx_description
1 polymer ?
#
loop_
_entity_poly.entity_id
_entity_poly.type
_entity_poly.pdbx_seq_one_letter_code
_entity_poly.pdbx_strand_id
1 'polypeptide(L)' 'MKQGKKLNRKHKEFLSKLDLNPSNYLLERQAGKVYSFINVSTGKLEKFNLDGSRC' A
#
# COMPACT_ATOMS: atom_id res chain seq x y z
N MET A 1 -4.64 -14.16 12.18
CA MET A 1 -5.07 -13.96 10.81
C MET A 1 -4.20 -12.96 10.07
N LYS A 2 -3.88 -13.27 8.88
CA LYS A 2 -3.01 -12.44 8.09
C LYS A 2 -3.76 -11.24 7.52
N GLN A 3 -3.20 -10.08 7.67
CA GLN A 3 -3.86 -8.86 7.24
C GLN A 3 -3.34 -8.34 5.92
N GLY A 4 -2.22 -8.81 5.47
CA GLY A 4 -1.65 -8.35 4.23
C GLY A 4 -0.39 -9.10 3.90
N LYS A 5 0.18 -8.80 2.76
CA LYS A 5 1.37 -9.46 2.28
C LYS A 5 2.54 -8.51 2.30
N LYS A 6 3.74 -9.06 2.37
CA LYS A 6 4.93 -8.25 2.26
C LYS A 6 4.94 -7.54 0.92
N LEU A 7 5.42 -6.30 0.94
CA LEU A 7 5.52 -5.51 -0.26
C LEU A 7 6.70 -6.00 -1.08
N ASN A 8 6.51 -5.98 -2.40
CA ASN A 8 7.63 -6.23 -3.27
C ASN A 8 8.26 -4.87 -3.64
N ARG A 9 9.27 -4.91 -4.51
CA ARG A 9 10.00 -3.71 -4.85
C ARG A 9 9.11 -2.64 -5.47
N LYS A 10 8.18 -3.04 -6.32
CA LYS A 10 7.29 -2.08 -6.97
C LYS A 10 6.41 -1.36 -5.97
N HIS A 11 5.90 -2.09 -5.00
CA HIS A 11 5.06 -1.49 -3.98
C HIS A 11 5.83 -0.51 -3.13
N LYS A 12 7.05 -0.86 -2.79
CA LYS A 12 7.89 0.02 -1.99
C LYS A 12 8.21 1.31 -2.73
N GLU A 13 8.50 1.19 -4.02
CA GLU A 13 8.77 2.37 -4.83
C GLU A 13 7.54 3.25 -4.96
N PHE A 14 6.38 2.63 -5.11
CA PHE A 14 5.14 3.37 -5.21
C PHE A 14 4.88 4.20 -3.95
N LEU A 15 5.03 3.58 -2.79
CA LEU A 15 4.82 4.28 -1.53
C LEU A 15 5.88 5.36 -1.32
N SER A 16 7.08 5.10 -1.72
CA SER A 16 8.16 6.08 -1.60
C SER A 16 7.87 7.32 -2.44
N LYS A 17 7.29 7.15 -3.62
CA LYS A 17 6.89 8.27 -4.45
C LYS A 17 5.85 9.14 -3.77
N LEU A 18 5.01 8.54 -2.95
CA LEU A 18 3.98 9.26 -2.25
C LEU A 18 4.46 9.79 -0.91
N ASP A 19 5.76 9.67 -0.66
CA ASP A 19 6.36 10.15 0.58
C ASP A 19 5.81 9.38 1.79
N LEU A 20 5.52 8.12 1.57
CA LEU A 20 5.04 7.24 2.62
C LEU A 20 6.11 6.23 2.98
N ASN A 21 6.09 5.78 4.21
CA ASN A 21 7.06 4.82 4.69
C ASN A 21 6.60 3.39 4.35
N PRO A 22 7.25 2.71 3.41
CA PRO A 22 6.82 1.37 3.04
C PRO A 22 6.85 0.36 4.19
N SER A 23 7.66 0.63 5.20
CA SER A 23 7.73 -0.26 6.36
C SER A 23 6.45 -0.24 7.19
N ASN A 24 5.64 0.80 7.03
CA ASN A 24 4.39 0.92 7.77
C ASN A 24 3.20 0.37 7.01
N TYR A 25 3.41 -0.20 5.85
CA TYR A 25 2.30 -0.64 5.01
C TYR A 25 2.50 -2.07 4.55
N LEU A 26 1.40 -2.78 4.42
CA LEU A 26 1.36 -4.10 3.80
C LEU A 26 0.32 -4.07 2.70
N LEU A 27 0.53 -4.87 1.67
CA LEU A 27 -0.42 -4.94 0.57
C LEU A 27 -1.58 -5.82 0.98
N GLU A 28 -2.76 -5.23 1.04
CA GLU A 28 -3.96 -5.98 1.35
C GLU A 28 -4.55 -6.59 0.08
N ARG A 29 -4.61 -5.77 -0.99
CA ARG A 29 -5.19 -6.21 -2.24
C ARG A 29 -4.67 -5.34 -3.37
N GLN A 30 -4.57 -5.95 -4.54
CA GLN A 30 -4.28 -5.21 -5.76
C GLN A 30 -5.38 -5.56 -6.75
N ALA A 31 -6.10 -4.57 -7.20
CA ALA A 31 -7.21 -4.77 -8.13
C ALA A 31 -7.07 -3.78 -9.27
N GLY A 32 -6.70 -4.30 -10.44
CA GLY A 32 -6.53 -3.45 -11.60
C GLY A 32 -5.51 -2.37 -11.36
N LYS A 33 -5.96 -1.14 -11.36
CA LYS A 33 -5.07 0.01 -11.17
C LYS A 33 -5.12 0.57 -9.76
N VAL A 34 -5.66 -0.20 -8.82
CA VAL A 34 -5.79 0.26 -7.45
C VAL A 34 -5.03 -0.66 -6.51
N TYR A 35 -4.19 -0.09 -5.68
CA TYR A 35 -3.53 -0.81 -4.61
C TYR A 35 -4.22 -0.49 -3.30
N SER A 36 -4.50 -1.53 -2.53
CA SER A 36 -5.04 -1.36 -1.18
C SER A 36 -3.96 -1.76 -0.20
N PHE A 37 -3.54 -0.82 0.63
CA PHE A 37 -2.51 -1.06 1.64
C PHE A 37 -3.12 -0.94 3.02
N ILE A 38 -2.57 -1.71 3.94
CA ILE A 38 -2.94 -1.61 5.34
C ILE A 38 -1.81 -0.89 6.08
N ASN A 39 -2.16 0.17 6.76
CA ASN A 39 -1.22 0.86 7.63
C ASN A 39 -1.09 0.07 8.92
N VAL A 40 0.05 -0.58 9.11
CA VAL A 40 0.23 -1.47 10.26
C VAL A 40 0.33 -0.71 11.56
N SER A 41 0.61 0.58 11.51
CA SER A 41 0.69 1.41 12.70
C SER A 41 -0.69 1.69 13.28
N THR A 42 -1.66 1.94 12.42
CA THR A 42 -3.02 2.29 12.84
C THR A 42 -4.01 1.19 12.55
N GLY A 43 -3.67 0.26 11.67
CA GLY A 43 -4.57 -0.79 11.25
C GLY A 43 -5.61 -0.34 10.24
N LYS A 44 -5.45 0.83 9.66
CA LYS A 44 -6.41 1.35 8.70
C LYS A 44 -6.07 0.93 7.29
N LEU A 45 -7.12 0.69 6.51
CA LEU A 45 -6.96 0.36 5.10
C LEU A 45 -6.96 1.64 4.28
N GLU A 46 -5.99 1.77 3.40
CA GLU A 46 -5.88 2.92 2.52
C GLU A 46 -5.75 2.46 1.08
N LYS A 47 -6.44 3.12 0.19
CA LYS A 47 -6.43 2.79 -1.23
C LYS A 47 -5.75 3.88 -2.03
N PHE A 48 -5.00 3.46 -3.03
CA PHE A 48 -4.26 4.38 -3.88
C PHE A 48 -4.40 3.95 -5.33
N ASN A 49 -4.46 4.92 -6.22
CA ASN A 49 -4.42 4.64 -7.65
C ASN A 49 -2.99 4.49 -8.12
N LEU A 50 -2.79 3.67 -9.13
CA LEU A 50 -1.45 3.43 -9.65
C LEU A 50 -0.81 4.64 -10.28
N ASP A 51 -1.61 5.63 -10.63
CA ASP A 51 -1.06 6.86 -11.20
C ASP A 51 -0.59 7.82 -10.12
N GLY A 52 -0.63 7.41 -8.86
CA GLY A 52 -0.09 8.19 -7.78
C GLY A 52 -1.11 8.97 -6.97
N SER A 53 -2.38 8.83 -7.31
CA SER A 53 -3.42 9.54 -6.59
C SER A 53 -4.06 8.65 -5.54
N ARG A 54 -4.57 9.25 -4.49
CA ARG A 54 -5.35 8.53 -3.51
C ARG A 54 -6.79 8.38 -3.98
N CYS A 55 -7.36 7.28 -3.61
CA CYS A 55 -8.78 7.06 -3.86
C CYS A 55 -9.63 7.70 -2.80
#